data_fc90b7f596bed40e2e0541b246770bd2
#
_entry.id   fc90b7f596bed40e2e0541b246770bd2
#
_cell.length_a   1.000
_cell.length_b   1.000
_cell.length_c   1.000
_cell.angle_alpha   90.00
_cell.angle_beta   90.00
_cell.angle_gamma   90.00
#
_symmetry.space_group_name_H-M   'P 1'
#
loop_
_entity.id
_entity.type
_entity.pdbx_description
1 polymer ?
#
loop_
_entity_poly.entity_id
_entity_poly.type
_entity_poly.pdbx_seq_one_letter_code
_entity_poly.pdbx_strand_id
1 'polypeptide(L)'
;MRKFLSLLLTMAMVLSLAVTVNAAAPKEDITILHTNDVHCDYEKYAKVATLHKSADLLVDAGDHVQGGVIGTLSKGEYIVDIMNYLKYDAAVPGNHEFDYGMDQFLHIAKDLAKYPYISANFTGKDGKPYFDAYKIFEVKGVKVAFVGVCTPETFTKSTPTYFQDANGNYIYGFCEGNNGADLYNAVQKAIDAAKAAGADYVIGLGHLGIDEQSSPWMSKEVIANTTGFDAFIDGHSHSTFSETIKDKSGKEVVFEQTGTKLANVGKLTIKTDGTITHENVDLNTVEPDAEAAAYIQTITDKFDALQKQVVAKTSVELTINGADGKRAVRNAETNLGDLCADAYRILLGADIAFVNGGGVRDNIKVGDITYGDIIKVHPFGNEACLVEVTGQQIKDALELGSAAYPGESGGFLQVSGLTYTINADIPSSVVKNDKSEFVKVDGAYRVSDIMVGGQPLDVSKTYTLASHNYMLKQGGDGYAMFGTDNVKLLKDGVMIDNQVLINYIVNNLGGVVGEQYAAPQGRITIKTAASDVPTNESDKVIAGRDTTVTEGDTYTVVAGDCLWNIAYKLYGTGTLYTKLAEANKLADPYIIYIGQILTVPAK
;
A
#
# COMPACT_ATOMS: atom_id res chain seq x y z
N MET A 1 -16.39 -12.19 72.64
CA MET A 1 -15.43 -12.56 71.60
C MET A 1 -15.96 -12.52 70.16
N ARG A 2 -17.22 -12.77 69.85
CA ARG A 2 -17.77 -12.72 68.46
C ARG A 2 -17.96 -11.32 67.88
N LYS A 3 -18.04 -10.26 68.69
CA LYS A 3 -18.21 -8.87 68.21
C LYS A 3 -16.88 -8.16 67.94
N PHE A 4 -15.78 -8.65 68.45
CA PHE A 4 -14.41 -8.10 68.17
C PHE A 4 -13.82 -8.67 66.89
N LEU A 5 -14.22 -9.87 66.45
CA LEU A 5 -13.74 -10.47 65.22
C LEU A 5 -14.37 -9.87 63.95
N SER A 6 -15.59 -9.33 64.08
CA SER A 6 -16.27 -8.69 62.93
C SER A 6 -15.76 -7.29 62.65
N LEU A 7 -15.16 -6.60 63.64
CA LEU A 7 -14.58 -5.25 63.45
C LEU A 7 -13.18 -5.32 62.84
N LEU A 8 -12.44 -6.41 63.06
CA LEU A 8 -11.11 -6.60 62.40
C LEU A 8 -11.23 -7.06 60.95
N LEU A 9 -12.32 -7.79 60.58
CA LEU A 9 -12.58 -8.16 59.17
C LEU A 9 -13.13 -7.01 58.34
N THR A 10 -13.83 -6.05 58.93
CA THR A 10 -14.33 -4.86 58.24
C THR A 10 -13.23 -3.80 58.06
N MET A 11 -12.19 -3.79 58.88
CA MET A 11 -11.06 -2.87 58.77
C MET A 11 -9.98 -3.36 57.81
N ALA A 12 -9.97 -4.66 57.46
CA ALA A 12 -9.10 -5.24 56.44
C ALA A 12 -9.65 -5.08 54.99
N MET A 13 -10.92 -4.67 54.82
CA MET A 13 -11.58 -4.50 53.53
C MET A 13 -11.61 -3.03 53.04
N VAL A 14 -11.08 -2.09 53.78
CA VAL A 14 -11.12 -0.65 53.43
C VAL A 14 -9.73 -0.06 53.17
N LEU A 15 -8.68 -0.88 53.09
CA LEU A 15 -7.34 -0.42 52.68
C LEU A 15 -6.88 -1.03 51.34
N SER A 16 -7.78 -1.18 50.36
CA SER A 16 -7.40 -1.05 48.98
C SER A 16 -7.34 0.43 48.64
N LEU A 17 -6.37 1.13 49.17
CA LEU A 17 -5.91 2.37 48.61
C LEU A 17 -5.53 2.06 47.15
N ALA A 18 -6.35 2.52 46.22
CA ALA A 18 -5.90 2.75 44.86
C ALA A 18 -4.73 3.74 44.97
N VAL A 19 -3.52 3.22 45.09
CA VAL A 19 -2.32 4.00 44.80
C VAL A 19 -2.44 4.27 43.32
N THR A 20 -2.98 5.42 42.97
CA THR A 20 -2.70 6.02 41.68
C THR A 20 -1.20 6.30 41.70
N VAL A 21 -0.42 5.33 41.19
CA VAL A 21 0.98 5.58 40.87
C VAL A 21 0.94 6.59 39.74
N ASN A 22 1.03 7.88 40.09
CA ASN A 22 1.38 8.89 39.10
C ASN A 22 2.74 8.47 38.52
N ALA A 23 2.84 8.39 37.21
CA ALA A 23 4.11 8.21 36.53
C ALA A 23 5.14 9.18 37.12
N ALA A 24 6.36 8.72 37.39
CA ALA A 24 7.41 9.61 37.87
C ALA A 24 7.68 10.68 36.79
N ALA A 25 7.66 11.94 37.17
CA ALA A 25 7.99 13.03 36.26
C ALA A 25 9.50 13.01 35.96
N PRO A 26 9.93 13.16 34.70
CA PRO A 26 11.35 13.20 34.35
C PRO A 26 12.02 14.47 34.91
N LYS A 27 13.32 14.38 35.18
CA LYS A 27 14.10 15.53 35.71
C LYS A 27 14.30 16.64 34.67
N GLU A 28 14.30 16.27 33.41
CA GLU A 28 14.40 17.13 32.23
C GLU A 28 13.47 16.59 31.16
N ASP A 29 13.05 17.44 30.21
CA ASP A 29 12.22 16.98 29.08
C ASP A 29 12.92 15.85 28.33
N ILE A 30 12.18 14.77 28.03
CA ILE A 30 12.67 13.64 27.23
C ILE A 30 12.17 13.82 25.81
N THR A 31 13.09 13.80 24.85
CA THR A 31 12.78 13.91 23.42
C THR A 31 12.97 12.55 22.76
N ILE A 32 11.90 12.06 22.15
CA ILE A 32 11.87 10.82 21.37
C ILE A 32 11.62 11.19 19.92
N LEU A 33 12.53 10.83 19.03
CA LEU A 33 12.31 10.91 17.59
C LEU A 33 11.79 9.58 17.06
N HIS A 34 10.95 9.66 16.05
CA HIS A 34 10.50 8.45 15.36
C HIS A 34 10.34 8.64 13.86
N THR A 35 10.52 7.52 13.15
CA THR A 35 10.30 7.37 11.72
C THR A 35 9.30 6.24 11.47
N ASN A 36 8.65 6.23 10.32
CA ASN A 36 7.79 5.16 9.82
C ASN A 36 7.77 5.17 8.29
N ASP A 37 7.48 4.02 7.67
CA ASP A 37 7.26 3.90 6.23
C ASP A 37 8.37 4.56 5.40
N VAL A 38 9.62 4.36 5.80
CA VAL A 38 10.78 4.97 5.13
C VAL A 38 10.99 4.39 3.74
N HIS A 39 10.66 3.11 3.52
CA HIS A 39 10.75 2.45 2.22
C HIS A 39 12.07 2.69 1.51
N CYS A 40 13.17 2.52 2.24
CA CYS A 40 14.53 2.68 1.73
C CYS A 40 14.87 4.07 1.16
N ASP A 41 14.13 5.13 1.50
CA ASP A 41 14.48 6.51 1.13
C ASP A 41 15.66 6.99 1.99
N TYR A 42 16.87 6.60 1.60
CA TYR A 42 18.08 6.79 2.37
C TYR A 42 18.62 8.22 2.36
N GLU A 43 18.23 9.05 1.38
CA GLU A 43 18.84 10.37 1.15
C GLU A 43 18.67 11.33 2.33
N LYS A 44 17.57 11.19 3.09
CA LYS A 44 17.25 12.07 4.21
C LYS A 44 17.72 11.57 5.58
N TYR A 45 18.28 10.37 5.68
CA TYR A 45 18.79 9.87 6.97
C TYR A 45 19.90 10.76 7.58
N ALA A 46 20.69 11.44 6.75
CA ALA A 46 21.65 12.43 7.25
C ALA A 46 20.98 13.62 7.98
N LYS A 47 19.74 13.95 7.64
CA LYS A 47 18.95 14.98 8.32
C LYS A 47 18.34 14.44 9.62
N VAL A 48 17.93 13.17 9.64
CA VAL A 48 17.55 12.46 10.88
C VAL A 48 18.71 12.49 11.87
N ALA A 49 19.93 12.22 11.42
CA ALA A 49 21.14 12.30 12.23
C ALA A 49 21.34 13.68 12.86
N THR A 50 21.04 14.76 12.14
CA THR A 50 21.10 16.14 12.69
C THR A 50 20.14 16.32 13.86
N LEU A 51 18.89 15.87 13.71
CA LEU A 51 17.87 15.97 14.76
C LEU A 51 18.22 15.09 15.95
N HIS A 52 18.73 13.89 15.71
CA HIS A 52 19.06 12.92 16.75
C HIS A 52 20.16 13.41 17.73
N LYS A 53 21.03 14.34 17.33
CA LYS A 53 22.04 14.93 18.23
C LYS A 53 21.45 15.60 19.48
N SER A 54 20.19 16.03 19.40
CA SER A 54 19.48 16.69 20.50
C SER A 54 18.33 15.85 21.08
N ALA A 55 18.17 14.62 20.65
CA ALA A 55 17.16 13.70 21.15
C ALA A 55 17.76 12.65 22.09
N ASP A 56 16.91 12.04 22.89
CA ASP A 56 17.27 11.03 23.86
C ASP A 56 17.08 9.60 23.31
N LEU A 57 16.06 9.41 22.47
CA LEU A 57 15.74 8.12 21.83
C LEU A 57 15.34 8.34 20.37
N LEU A 58 15.60 7.33 19.52
CA LEU A 58 15.21 7.28 18.13
C LEU A 58 14.65 5.88 17.82
N VAL A 59 13.38 5.81 17.40
CA VAL A 59 12.68 4.56 17.14
C VAL A 59 12.04 4.55 15.75
N ASP A 60 11.71 3.35 15.25
CA ASP A 60 11.09 3.18 13.93
C ASP A 60 9.82 2.34 14.02
N ALA A 61 8.75 2.81 13.39
CA ALA A 61 7.45 2.17 13.36
C ALA A 61 7.21 1.30 12.11
N GLY A 62 8.29 0.70 11.54
CA GLY A 62 8.23 -0.32 10.50
C GLY A 62 8.24 0.19 9.06
N ASP A 63 8.33 -0.75 8.13
CA ASP A 63 8.41 -0.53 6.68
C ASP A 63 9.64 0.28 6.25
N HIS A 64 10.82 -0.09 6.76
CA HIS A 64 12.07 0.58 6.39
C HIS A 64 12.96 -0.21 5.42
N VAL A 65 12.88 -1.56 5.37
CA VAL A 65 13.83 -2.39 4.61
C VAL A 65 13.50 -2.52 3.12
N GLN A 66 12.24 -2.30 2.74
CA GLN A 66 11.76 -2.50 1.36
C GLN A 66 11.58 -1.16 0.64
N GLY A 67 12.07 -1.08 -0.59
CA GLY A 67 11.89 0.08 -1.48
C GLY A 67 13.16 0.41 -2.25
N GLY A 68 13.00 1.04 -3.41
CA GLY A 68 14.08 1.55 -4.25
C GLY A 68 15.18 0.54 -4.60
N VAL A 69 16.22 1.05 -5.24
CA VAL A 69 17.36 0.21 -5.68
C VAL A 69 18.13 -0.36 -4.50
N ILE A 70 18.33 0.44 -3.46
CA ILE A 70 19.11 0.06 -2.27
C ILE A 70 18.45 -1.11 -1.53
N GLY A 71 17.12 -1.08 -1.36
CA GLY A 71 16.36 -2.16 -0.74
C GLY A 71 16.40 -3.43 -1.59
N THR A 72 16.10 -3.31 -2.89
CA THR A 72 16.05 -4.45 -3.81
C THR A 72 17.40 -5.16 -3.94
N LEU A 73 18.50 -4.43 -4.10
CA LEU A 73 19.83 -5.01 -4.29
C LEU A 73 20.40 -5.62 -3.00
N SER A 74 20.17 -4.99 -1.85
CA SER A 74 20.68 -5.45 -0.57
C SER A 74 19.71 -6.28 0.25
N LYS A 75 18.47 -6.47 -0.24
CA LYS A 75 17.37 -7.09 0.51
C LYS A 75 17.20 -6.45 1.90
N GLY A 76 17.33 -5.11 1.96
CA GLY A 76 17.17 -4.31 3.16
C GLY A 76 18.42 -4.13 4.02
N GLU A 77 19.50 -4.89 3.79
CA GLU A 77 20.69 -4.86 4.68
C GLU A 77 21.36 -3.48 4.76
N TYR A 78 21.43 -2.75 3.64
CA TYR A 78 22.07 -1.43 3.62
C TYR A 78 21.30 -0.36 4.40
N ILE A 79 19.98 -0.46 4.46
CA ILE A 79 19.17 0.45 5.29
C ILE A 79 19.40 0.16 6.76
N VAL A 80 19.43 -1.11 7.14
CA VAL A 80 19.74 -1.52 8.52
C VAL A 80 21.15 -1.07 8.93
N ASP A 81 22.12 -1.10 8.01
CA ASP A 81 23.47 -0.59 8.27
C ASP A 81 23.47 0.93 8.53
N ILE A 82 22.66 1.70 7.75
CA ILE A 82 22.46 3.14 8.00
C ILE A 82 21.77 3.37 9.35
N MET A 83 20.71 2.62 9.67
CA MET A 83 20.01 2.73 10.96
C MET A 83 20.92 2.38 12.14
N ASN A 84 21.80 1.37 11.99
CA ASN A 84 22.83 1.05 12.97
C ASN A 84 23.83 2.20 13.18
N TYR A 85 24.23 2.87 12.08
CA TYR A 85 25.11 4.02 12.16
C TYR A 85 24.44 5.19 12.90
N LEU A 86 23.17 5.43 12.65
CA LEU A 86 22.38 6.44 13.33
C LEU A 86 21.99 6.06 14.77
N LYS A 87 22.23 4.82 15.19
CA LYS A 87 21.94 4.30 16.53
C LYS A 87 20.47 4.35 16.88
N TYR A 88 19.63 3.77 16.04
CA TYR A 88 18.25 3.51 16.42
C TYR A 88 18.19 2.68 17.71
N ASP A 89 17.21 2.95 18.57
CA ASP A 89 17.05 2.29 19.87
C ASP A 89 16.10 1.09 19.79
N ALA A 90 15.04 1.15 18.96
CA ALA A 90 14.12 0.05 18.73
C ALA A 90 13.40 0.21 17.39
N ALA A 91 12.88 -0.90 16.85
CA ALA A 91 11.97 -0.91 15.72
C ALA A 91 10.85 -1.93 15.94
N VAL A 92 9.71 -1.73 15.26
CA VAL A 92 8.67 -2.74 15.09
C VAL A 92 8.71 -3.25 13.65
N PRO A 93 8.40 -4.52 13.37
CA PRO A 93 8.23 -4.94 11.98
C PRO A 93 6.93 -4.36 11.40
N GLY A 94 7.01 -3.74 10.22
CA GLY A 94 5.85 -3.52 9.38
C GLY A 94 5.57 -4.75 8.50
N ASN A 95 4.67 -4.62 7.52
CA ASN A 95 4.40 -5.73 6.60
C ASN A 95 5.52 -5.90 5.55
N HIS A 96 6.20 -4.85 5.19
CA HIS A 96 7.27 -4.89 4.18
C HIS A 96 8.63 -5.35 4.70
N GLU A 97 8.82 -5.55 5.99
CA GLU A 97 9.99 -6.23 6.54
C GLU A 97 10.08 -7.68 6.06
N PHE A 98 8.97 -8.30 5.69
CA PHE A 98 8.90 -9.70 5.25
C PHE A 98 9.05 -9.89 3.74
N ASP A 99 9.09 -8.83 2.93
CA ASP A 99 9.02 -8.90 1.46
C ASP A 99 10.21 -9.63 0.80
N TYR A 100 11.35 -9.67 1.46
CA TYR A 100 12.52 -10.44 1.01
C TYR A 100 12.56 -11.86 1.60
N GLY A 101 11.48 -12.30 2.23
CA GLY A 101 11.32 -13.62 2.83
C GLY A 101 11.58 -13.63 4.34
N MET A 102 10.96 -14.60 5.01
CA MET A 102 11.07 -14.76 6.46
C MET A 102 12.53 -14.93 6.92
N ASP A 103 13.31 -15.77 6.23
CA ASP A 103 14.71 -16.03 6.61
C ASP A 103 15.55 -14.75 6.52
N GLN A 104 15.33 -13.92 5.49
CA GLN A 104 16.01 -12.64 5.34
C GLN A 104 15.64 -11.67 6.46
N PHE A 105 14.33 -11.54 6.76
CA PHE A 105 13.92 -10.68 7.87
C PHE A 105 14.52 -11.14 9.21
N LEU A 106 14.49 -12.44 9.49
CA LEU A 106 15.06 -12.97 10.72
C LEU A 106 16.59 -12.78 10.79
N HIS A 107 17.29 -12.88 9.65
CA HIS A 107 18.71 -12.54 9.55
C HIS A 107 18.94 -11.05 9.87
N ILE A 108 18.16 -10.14 9.25
CA ILE A 108 18.21 -8.71 9.57
C ILE A 108 17.99 -8.47 11.06
N ALA A 109 16.93 -9.01 11.63
CA ALA A 109 16.50 -8.70 12.98
C ALA A 109 17.43 -9.26 14.07
N LYS A 110 18.10 -10.41 13.81
CA LYS A 110 18.91 -11.11 14.82
C LYS A 110 20.41 -10.91 14.66
N ASP A 111 20.87 -10.80 13.41
CA ASP A 111 22.30 -10.85 13.12
C ASP A 111 22.85 -9.48 12.71
N LEU A 112 22.03 -8.62 12.06
CA LEU A 112 22.49 -7.36 11.50
C LEU A 112 22.08 -6.14 12.31
N ALA A 113 20.82 -6.05 12.75
CA ALA A 113 20.32 -4.91 13.52
C ALA A 113 20.99 -4.85 14.91
N LYS A 114 21.51 -3.66 15.26
CA LYS A 114 22.09 -3.40 16.60
C LYS A 114 21.05 -2.86 17.58
N TYR A 115 19.82 -2.77 17.16
CA TYR A 115 18.64 -2.40 17.95
C TYR A 115 17.65 -3.56 17.94
N PRO A 116 16.84 -3.74 18.98
CA PRO A 116 15.83 -4.79 19.01
C PRO A 116 14.66 -4.48 18.09
N TYR A 117 14.17 -5.49 17.36
CA TYR A 117 12.79 -5.52 16.91
C TYR A 117 11.91 -6.01 18.06
N ILE A 118 10.75 -5.36 18.24
CA ILE A 118 9.78 -5.69 19.29
C ILE A 118 8.41 -5.96 18.67
N SER A 119 7.67 -6.94 19.19
CA SER A 119 6.29 -7.19 18.77
C SER A 119 5.53 -8.01 19.79
N ALA A 120 4.38 -7.52 20.24
CA ALA A 120 3.49 -8.20 21.17
C ALA A 120 2.66 -9.30 20.49
N ASN A 121 2.49 -9.24 19.18
CA ASN A 121 1.52 -10.05 18.44
C ASN A 121 2.12 -10.88 17.29
N PHE A 122 3.34 -10.64 16.85
CA PHE A 122 3.99 -11.55 15.89
C PHE A 122 4.39 -12.84 16.62
N THR A 123 3.78 -13.97 16.24
CA THR A 123 3.91 -15.25 16.92
C THR A 123 4.51 -16.31 16.01
N GLY A 124 5.30 -17.22 16.62
CA GLY A 124 5.79 -18.41 15.94
C GLY A 124 4.78 -19.57 15.98
N LYS A 125 5.20 -20.70 15.44
CA LYS A 125 4.41 -21.95 15.32
C LYS A 125 3.83 -22.46 16.65
N ASP A 126 4.45 -22.12 17.78
CA ASP A 126 4.00 -22.49 19.13
C ASP A 126 3.00 -21.47 19.72
N GLY A 127 2.58 -20.47 18.95
CA GLY A 127 1.68 -19.40 19.35
C GLY A 127 2.28 -18.39 20.33
N LYS A 128 3.62 -18.44 20.57
CA LYS A 128 4.30 -17.48 21.43
C LYS A 128 4.86 -16.33 20.61
N PRO A 129 4.96 -15.11 21.21
CA PRO A 129 5.65 -14.00 20.59
C PRO A 129 7.05 -14.40 20.11
N TYR A 130 7.39 -14.00 18.89
CA TYR A 130 8.69 -14.31 18.27
C TYR A 130 9.79 -13.36 18.74
N PHE A 131 9.42 -12.12 19.09
CA PHE A 131 10.25 -11.08 19.67
C PHE A 131 9.76 -10.72 21.06
N ASP A 132 10.57 -9.95 21.81
CA ASP A 132 10.10 -9.31 23.04
C ASP A 132 8.90 -8.40 22.73
N ALA A 133 7.86 -8.47 23.55
CA ALA A 133 6.64 -7.71 23.34
C ALA A 133 6.83 -6.20 23.58
N TYR A 134 7.83 -5.85 24.40
CA TYR A 134 8.18 -4.47 24.74
C TYR A 134 9.66 -4.33 25.09
N LYS A 135 10.15 -3.08 25.03
CA LYS A 135 11.49 -2.70 25.50
C LYS A 135 11.40 -1.51 26.43
N ILE A 136 12.11 -1.55 27.55
CA ILE A 136 12.21 -0.43 28.52
C ILE A 136 13.57 0.23 28.38
N PHE A 137 13.55 1.58 28.31
CA PHE A 137 14.71 2.44 28.37
C PHE A 137 14.65 3.31 29.63
N GLU A 138 15.77 3.43 30.35
CA GLU A 138 15.90 4.33 31.48
C GLU A 138 16.51 5.64 30.99
N VAL A 139 15.72 6.72 31.00
CA VAL A 139 16.07 8.02 30.44
C VAL A 139 15.73 9.12 31.45
N LYS A 140 16.72 9.95 31.80
CA LYS A 140 16.55 11.10 32.70
C LYS A 140 15.78 10.78 33.99
N GLY A 141 16.00 9.56 34.49
CA GLY A 141 15.50 9.08 35.78
C GLY A 141 14.08 8.50 35.77
N VAL A 142 13.49 8.28 34.60
CA VAL A 142 12.23 7.56 34.41
C VAL A 142 12.42 6.40 33.43
N LYS A 143 11.49 5.44 33.48
CA LYS A 143 11.47 4.25 32.61
C LYS A 143 10.41 4.44 31.53
N VAL A 144 10.82 4.53 30.27
CA VAL A 144 9.97 4.62 29.10
C VAL A 144 9.93 3.25 28.42
N ALA A 145 8.76 2.63 28.32
CA ALA A 145 8.53 1.38 27.62
C ALA A 145 7.93 1.63 26.23
N PHE A 146 8.46 0.97 25.22
CA PHE A 146 7.81 0.84 23.91
C PHE A 146 7.20 -0.56 23.80
N VAL A 147 5.93 -0.64 23.44
CA VAL A 147 5.20 -1.88 23.15
C VAL A 147 5.03 -1.98 21.64
N GLY A 148 5.64 -3.00 21.02
CA GLY A 148 5.62 -3.22 19.58
C GLY A 148 4.30 -3.86 19.12
N VAL A 149 3.74 -3.40 17.98
CA VAL A 149 2.50 -3.95 17.40
C VAL A 149 2.60 -4.00 15.88
N CYS A 150 2.52 -5.22 15.30
CA CYS A 150 2.52 -5.44 13.85
C CYS A 150 1.09 -5.58 13.32
N THR A 151 0.85 -5.16 12.08
CA THR A 151 -0.45 -5.37 11.45
C THR A 151 -0.69 -6.83 11.07
N PRO A 152 -1.85 -7.41 11.40
CA PRO A 152 -2.26 -8.71 10.86
C PRO A 152 -2.47 -8.71 9.34
N GLU A 153 -2.67 -7.56 8.69
CA GLU A 153 -2.72 -7.44 7.24
C GLU A 153 -1.43 -7.93 6.55
N THR A 154 -0.34 -8.10 7.31
CA THR A 154 0.93 -8.66 6.83
C THR A 154 0.76 -9.97 6.07
N PHE A 155 -0.24 -10.80 6.42
CA PHE A 155 -0.54 -12.03 5.67
C PHE A 155 -0.83 -11.79 4.19
N THR A 156 -1.45 -10.66 3.83
CA THR A 156 -1.86 -10.33 2.46
C THR A 156 -1.13 -9.12 1.89
N LYS A 157 -0.54 -8.29 2.75
CA LYS A 157 0.24 -7.10 2.34
C LYS A 157 1.73 -7.39 2.16
N SER A 158 2.18 -8.58 2.57
CA SER A 158 3.43 -9.20 2.14
C SER A 158 3.11 -10.50 1.40
N THR A 159 4.11 -11.34 1.13
CA THR A 159 3.93 -12.59 0.41
C THR A 159 3.38 -13.70 1.33
N PRO A 160 2.12 -14.16 1.17
CA PRO A 160 1.47 -15.09 2.10
C PRO A 160 2.26 -16.37 2.38
N THR A 161 2.93 -16.92 1.35
CA THR A 161 3.70 -18.17 1.49
C THR A 161 4.91 -18.07 2.43
N TYR A 162 5.38 -16.86 2.75
CA TYR A 162 6.46 -16.67 3.73
C TYR A 162 6.05 -16.98 5.16
N PHE A 163 4.76 -17.06 5.42
CA PHE A 163 4.18 -17.38 6.74
C PHE A 163 3.72 -18.82 6.84
N GLN A 164 3.88 -19.63 5.78
CA GLN A 164 3.37 -20.99 5.65
C GLN A 164 4.49 -22.03 5.67
N ASP A 165 4.12 -23.28 6.00
CA ASP A 165 4.97 -24.46 5.79
C ASP A 165 4.84 -24.98 4.33
N ALA A 166 5.59 -26.03 4.00
CA ALA A 166 5.58 -26.64 2.65
C ALA A 166 4.20 -27.23 2.25
N ASN A 167 3.26 -27.36 3.17
CA ASN A 167 1.91 -27.86 2.93
C ASN A 167 0.88 -26.72 2.86
N GLY A 168 1.31 -25.44 2.89
CA GLY A 168 0.44 -24.26 2.88
C GLY A 168 -0.21 -23.91 4.23
N ASN A 169 0.19 -24.58 5.33
CA ASN A 169 -0.34 -24.24 6.65
C ASN A 169 0.40 -23.05 7.22
N TYR A 170 -0.34 -22.06 7.72
CA TYR A 170 0.27 -20.94 8.43
C TYR A 170 0.97 -21.41 9.70
N ILE A 171 2.25 -21.07 9.84
CA ILE A 171 3.11 -21.41 10.98
C ILE A 171 3.57 -20.18 11.76
N TYR A 172 3.25 -18.99 11.27
CA TYR A 172 3.37 -17.72 11.95
C TYR A 172 1.99 -17.08 12.10
N GLY A 173 1.82 -16.18 13.06
CA GLY A 173 0.57 -15.49 13.33
C GLY A 173 0.79 -14.06 13.78
N PHE A 174 -0.27 -13.26 13.72
CA PHE A 174 -0.26 -11.85 14.16
C PHE A 174 -1.38 -11.57 15.17
N CYS A 175 -1.92 -12.60 15.83
CA CYS A 175 -3.09 -12.52 16.71
C CYS A 175 -4.31 -11.93 15.98
N GLU A 176 -4.55 -12.37 14.76
CA GLU A 176 -5.55 -11.84 13.83
C GLU A 176 -6.99 -12.19 14.15
N GLY A 177 -7.23 -13.17 15.00
CA GLY A 177 -8.54 -13.80 15.22
C GLY A 177 -9.54 -12.98 16.04
N ASN A 178 -10.77 -13.57 16.16
CA ASN A 178 -11.85 -13.07 17.01
C ASN A 178 -12.22 -11.60 16.77
N ASN A 179 -12.26 -11.17 15.49
CA ASN A 179 -12.59 -9.81 15.10
C ASN A 179 -11.73 -8.76 15.83
N GLY A 180 -10.41 -8.96 15.84
CA GLY A 180 -9.42 -8.07 16.45
C GLY A 180 -9.20 -8.29 17.96
N ALA A 181 -10.07 -9.03 18.66
CA ALA A 181 -9.95 -9.21 20.11
C ALA A 181 -8.64 -9.89 20.52
N ASP A 182 -8.10 -10.80 19.71
CA ASP A 182 -6.85 -11.49 20.03
C ASP A 182 -5.67 -10.52 19.99
N LEU A 183 -5.64 -9.59 19.02
CA LEU A 183 -4.68 -8.50 18.94
C LEU A 183 -4.78 -7.59 20.18
N TYR A 184 -5.99 -7.12 20.51
CA TYR A 184 -6.19 -6.23 21.66
C TYR A 184 -5.75 -6.87 22.98
N ASN A 185 -6.03 -8.17 23.16
CA ASN A 185 -5.61 -8.92 24.34
C ASN A 185 -4.08 -9.10 24.40
N ALA A 186 -3.42 -9.37 23.28
CA ALA A 186 -1.95 -9.48 23.21
C ALA A 186 -1.28 -8.15 23.58
N VAL A 187 -1.78 -7.05 23.03
CA VAL A 187 -1.29 -5.69 23.31
C VAL A 187 -1.55 -5.32 24.78
N GLN A 188 -2.76 -5.56 25.32
CA GLN A 188 -3.06 -5.27 26.73
C GLN A 188 -2.10 -6.02 27.66
N LYS A 189 -1.89 -7.30 27.38
CA LYS A 189 -0.93 -8.12 28.16
C LYS A 189 0.49 -7.55 28.16
N ALA A 190 0.94 -7.01 27.02
CA ALA A 190 2.25 -6.38 26.90
C ALA A 190 2.33 -5.06 27.69
N ILE A 191 1.27 -4.23 27.63
CA ILE A 191 1.17 -3.01 28.45
C ILE A 191 1.24 -3.33 29.93
N ASP A 192 0.45 -4.31 30.39
CA ASP A 192 0.40 -4.72 31.80
C ASP A 192 1.76 -5.25 32.27
N ALA A 193 2.44 -6.03 31.40
CA ALA A 193 3.79 -6.55 31.70
C ALA A 193 4.83 -5.43 31.79
N ALA A 194 4.80 -4.45 30.90
CA ALA A 194 5.69 -3.29 30.93
C ALA A 194 5.50 -2.47 32.22
N LYS A 195 4.25 -2.23 32.61
CA LYS A 195 3.93 -1.55 33.87
C LYS A 195 4.36 -2.36 35.10
N ALA A 196 4.12 -3.67 35.09
CA ALA A 196 4.59 -4.55 36.18
C ALA A 196 6.14 -4.59 36.29
N ALA A 197 6.86 -4.37 35.19
CA ALA A 197 8.31 -4.21 35.16
C ALA A 197 8.78 -2.81 35.60
N GLY A 198 7.85 -1.92 35.96
CA GLY A 198 8.11 -0.60 36.53
C GLY A 198 8.27 0.49 35.47
N ALA A 199 7.65 0.37 34.30
CA ALA A 199 7.59 1.45 33.33
C ALA A 199 6.76 2.62 33.89
N ASP A 200 7.33 3.82 33.84
CA ASP A 200 6.65 5.07 34.20
C ASP A 200 5.76 5.57 33.04
N TYR A 201 6.23 5.41 31.79
CA TYR A 201 5.50 5.73 30.57
C TYR A 201 5.45 4.50 29.65
N VAL A 202 4.32 4.30 29.00
CA VAL A 202 4.13 3.22 28.02
C VAL A 202 3.69 3.82 26.69
N ILE A 203 4.54 3.69 25.68
CA ILE A 203 4.32 4.20 24.32
C ILE A 203 4.08 3.00 23.40
N GLY A 204 2.98 3.01 22.64
CA GLY A 204 2.77 2.08 21.54
C GLY A 204 3.72 2.42 20.40
N LEU A 205 4.41 1.43 19.85
CA LEU A 205 5.16 1.52 18.61
C LEU A 205 4.50 0.55 17.64
N GLY A 206 3.58 1.07 16.82
CA GLY A 206 2.70 0.28 15.99
C GLY A 206 3.00 0.44 14.51
N HIS A 207 2.60 -0.58 13.74
CA HIS A 207 2.51 -0.52 12.29
C HIS A 207 1.15 -1.11 11.89
N LEU A 208 0.08 -0.31 12.03
CA LEU A 208 -1.31 -0.75 11.93
C LEU A 208 -2.13 0.09 10.95
N GLY A 209 -1.84 1.39 10.85
CA GLY A 209 -2.54 2.33 10.01
C GLY A 209 -3.90 2.78 10.53
N ILE A 210 -4.51 3.69 9.75
CA ILE A 210 -5.82 4.29 10.04
C ILE A 210 -6.82 4.11 8.90
N ASP A 211 -6.48 3.36 7.86
CA ASP A 211 -7.36 3.11 6.73
C ASP A 211 -8.52 2.19 7.15
N GLU A 212 -9.76 2.56 6.79
CA GLU A 212 -10.97 1.81 7.18
C GLU A 212 -10.92 0.33 6.76
N GLN A 213 -10.21 0.02 5.67
CA GLN A 213 -10.03 -1.36 5.21
C GLN A 213 -9.18 -2.21 6.17
N SER A 214 -8.37 -1.60 7.02
CA SER A 214 -7.54 -2.28 8.02
C SER A 214 -8.32 -2.66 9.29
N SER A 215 -9.61 -2.26 9.40
CA SER A 215 -10.49 -2.72 10.48
C SER A 215 -10.63 -4.25 10.44
N PRO A 216 -10.57 -4.96 11.60
CA PRO A 216 -10.63 -4.45 12.99
C PRO A 216 -9.26 -4.22 13.64
N TRP A 217 -8.19 -4.00 12.89
CA TRP A 217 -6.81 -3.93 13.40
C TRP A 217 -6.19 -2.52 13.37
N MET A 218 -6.98 -1.50 12.99
CA MET A 218 -6.51 -0.11 12.99
C MET A 218 -5.96 0.31 14.35
N SER A 219 -4.96 1.19 14.37
CA SER A 219 -4.39 1.75 15.58
C SER A 219 -5.45 2.36 16.49
N LYS A 220 -6.43 3.07 15.91
CA LYS A 220 -7.55 3.66 16.64
C LYS A 220 -8.38 2.61 17.39
N GLU A 221 -8.59 1.45 16.79
CA GLU A 221 -9.33 0.36 17.41
C GLU A 221 -8.50 -0.33 18.52
N VAL A 222 -7.18 -0.50 18.30
CA VAL A 222 -6.28 -1.03 19.33
C VAL A 222 -6.27 -0.10 20.53
N ILE A 223 -6.13 1.21 20.35
CA ILE A 223 -6.14 2.19 21.45
C ILE A 223 -7.50 2.16 22.16
N ALA A 224 -8.62 2.19 21.42
CA ALA A 224 -9.96 2.22 21.98
C ALA A 224 -10.34 0.92 22.73
N ASN A 225 -9.66 -0.20 22.46
CA ASN A 225 -9.92 -1.49 23.11
C ASN A 225 -8.88 -1.89 24.17
N THR A 226 -7.86 -1.07 24.40
CA THR A 226 -6.82 -1.27 25.42
C THR A 226 -6.80 -0.12 26.43
N THR A 227 -6.02 -0.28 27.50
CA THR A 227 -5.82 0.77 28.51
C THR A 227 -4.36 0.88 28.88
N GLY A 228 -3.90 2.11 29.04
CA GLY A 228 -2.64 2.36 29.69
C GLY A 228 -1.51 2.81 28.80
N PHE A 229 -1.73 3.05 27.54
CA PHE A 229 -0.83 3.84 26.72
C PHE A 229 -0.83 5.30 27.16
N ASP A 230 0.31 5.96 27.05
CA ASP A 230 0.52 7.39 27.25
C ASP A 230 0.60 8.11 25.89
N ALA A 231 1.22 7.44 24.90
CA ALA A 231 1.24 7.85 23.50
C ALA A 231 1.26 6.61 22.59
N PHE A 232 0.97 6.79 21.31
CA PHE A 232 1.04 5.77 20.28
C PHE A 232 1.64 6.34 19.00
N ILE A 233 2.75 5.80 18.56
CA ILE A 233 3.44 6.08 17.30
C ILE A 233 3.04 5.00 16.31
N ASP A 234 2.64 5.37 15.08
CA ASP A 234 2.11 4.43 14.09
C ASP A 234 2.76 4.58 12.71
N GLY A 235 2.48 3.64 11.82
CA GLY A 235 2.87 3.59 10.41
C GLY A 235 1.77 3.00 9.54
N HIS A 236 2.14 2.39 8.40
CA HIS A 236 1.33 1.59 7.47
C HIS A 236 0.46 2.39 6.49
N SER A 237 -0.33 3.35 6.93
CA SER A 237 -1.22 4.13 6.05
C SER A 237 -0.54 5.29 5.32
N HIS A 238 0.76 5.54 5.56
CA HIS A 238 1.54 6.66 4.99
C HIS A 238 0.93 8.03 5.29
N SER A 239 0.11 8.15 6.32
CA SER A 239 -0.60 9.37 6.68
C SER A 239 0.28 10.30 7.51
N THR A 240 0.07 11.61 7.40
CA THR A 240 0.70 12.59 8.28
C THR A 240 -0.38 13.20 9.16
N PHE A 241 -0.35 12.91 10.44
CA PHE A 241 -1.29 13.46 11.40
C PHE A 241 -0.70 13.45 12.80
N SER A 242 -1.35 14.20 13.67
CA SER A 242 -1.11 14.21 15.09
C SER A 242 -2.40 14.59 15.80
N GLU A 243 -2.91 13.72 16.63
CA GLU A 243 -4.20 13.87 17.29
C GLU A 243 -4.20 13.24 18.69
N THR A 244 -5.27 13.40 19.41
CA THR A 244 -5.50 12.73 20.69
C THR A 244 -6.74 11.87 20.60
N ILE A 245 -6.62 10.62 21.02
CA ILE A 245 -7.72 9.64 21.00
C ILE A 245 -7.92 9.06 22.40
N LYS A 246 -9.15 8.67 22.72
CA LYS A 246 -9.47 8.08 24.03
C LYS A 246 -9.26 6.57 24.03
N ASP A 247 -8.56 6.07 25.04
CA ASP A 247 -8.43 4.66 25.32
C ASP A 247 -9.76 4.07 25.90
N LYS A 248 -9.79 2.75 26.13
CA LYS A 248 -10.95 2.04 26.69
C LYS A 248 -11.39 2.57 28.06
N SER A 249 -10.51 3.21 28.84
CA SER A 249 -10.84 3.82 30.13
C SER A 249 -11.31 5.28 30.01
N GLY A 250 -11.21 5.87 28.83
CA GLY A 250 -11.49 7.27 28.57
C GLY A 250 -10.28 8.20 28.77
N LYS A 251 -9.08 7.67 29.04
CA LYS A 251 -7.84 8.41 29.10
C LYS A 251 -7.45 8.88 27.68
N GLU A 252 -7.02 10.12 27.56
CA GLU A 252 -6.47 10.66 26.31
C GLU A 252 -5.06 10.10 26.05
N VAL A 253 -4.83 9.63 24.80
CA VAL A 253 -3.57 9.08 24.30
C VAL A 253 -3.15 9.93 23.11
N VAL A 254 -1.94 10.46 23.12
CA VAL A 254 -1.34 11.14 21.98
C VAL A 254 -1.08 10.11 20.89
N PHE A 255 -1.52 10.40 19.66
CA PHE A 255 -1.48 9.46 18.53
C PHE A 255 -0.98 10.15 17.27
N GLU A 256 0.08 9.63 16.66
CA GLU A 256 0.74 10.29 15.52
C GLU A 256 1.33 9.34 14.49
N GLN A 257 1.50 9.86 13.27
CA GLN A 257 2.18 9.24 12.13
C GLN A 257 2.84 10.32 11.27
N THR A 258 4.00 10.04 10.65
CA THR A 258 4.86 11.06 10.01
C THR A 258 4.78 11.10 8.49
N GLY A 259 3.90 10.34 7.88
CA GLY A 259 3.83 10.18 6.42
C GLY A 259 4.69 9.01 5.94
N THR A 260 5.42 9.19 4.87
CA THR A 260 6.28 8.16 4.26
C THR A 260 7.55 8.78 3.68
N LYS A 261 8.55 7.95 3.38
CA LYS A 261 9.80 8.34 2.67
C LYS A 261 10.51 9.52 3.34
N LEU A 262 10.55 9.52 4.68
CA LEU A 262 11.17 10.59 5.46
C LEU A 262 10.69 12.00 5.02
N ALA A 263 9.40 12.17 4.74
CA ALA A 263 8.84 13.49 4.52
C ALA A 263 8.97 14.32 5.80
N ASN A 264 8.67 13.68 6.94
CA ASN A 264 8.81 14.25 8.27
C ASN A 264 9.53 13.26 9.21
N VAL A 265 9.98 13.77 10.34
CA VAL A 265 10.34 13.01 11.55
C VAL A 265 9.41 13.43 12.67
N GLY A 266 8.82 12.45 13.34
CA GLY A 266 8.01 12.73 14.52
C GLY A 266 8.90 13.01 15.72
N LYS A 267 8.46 13.95 16.56
CA LYS A 267 9.12 14.34 17.79
C LYS A 267 8.12 14.34 18.92
N LEU A 268 8.17 13.30 19.72
CA LEU A 268 7.41 13.20 20.96
C LEU A 268 8.24 13.75 22.11
N THR A 269 7.66 14.59 22.95
CA THR A 269 8.36 15.14 24.12
C THR A 269 7.57 14.86 25.39
N ILE A 270 8.19 14.15 26.33
CA ILE A 270 7.67 13.97 27.68
C ILE A 270 8.24 15.11 28.53
N LYS A 271 7.37 16.00 28.99
CA LYS A 271 7.73 17.19 29.76
C LYS A 271 8.01 16.87 31.22
N THR A 272 8.72 17.76 31.90
CA THR A 272 9.00 17.68 33.36
C THR A 272 7.75 17.69 34.23
N ASP A 273 6.60 18.11 33.72
CA ASP A 273 5.31 18.07 34.40
C ASP A 273 4.50 16.80 34.09
N GLY A 274 5.07 15.88 33.28
CA GLY A 274 4.45 14.63 32.85
C GLY A 274 3.53 14.76 31.62
N THR A 275 3.35 15.97 31.07
CA THR A 275 2.59 16.14 29.82
C THR A 275 3.39 15.63 28.61
N ILE A 276 2.69 15.09 27.62
CA ILE A 276 3.28 14.63 26.37
C ILE A 276 2.84 15.57 25.26
N THR A 277 3.80 16.08 24.52
CA THR A 277 3.58 16.91 23.32
C THR A 277 4.25 16.26 22.11
N HIS A 278 3.78 16.61 20.94
CA HIS A 278 4.23 16.04 19.67
C HIS A 278 4.41 17.12 18.61
N GLU A 279 5.26 16.84 17.62
CA GLU A 279 5.58 17.73 16.51
C GLU A 279 6.05 16.89 15.32
N ASN A 280 5.51 17.13 14.13
CA ASN A 280 6.06 16.60 12.87
C ASN A 280 7.06 17.62 12.30
N VAL A 281 8.33 17.26 12.25
CA VAL A 281 9.42 18.08 11.74
C VAL A 281 9.63 17.81 10.26
N ASP A 282 9.33 18.79 9.41
CA ASP A 282 9.59 18.71 7.96
C ASP A 282 11.10 18.62 7.69
N LEU A 283 11.56 17.49 7.19
CA LEU A 283 12.99 17.27 6.89
C LEU A 283 13.51 18.14 5.74
N ASN A 284 12.66 18.77 4.94
CA ASN A 284 13.13 19.74 3.94
C ASN A 284 13.72 21.00 4.60
N THR A 285 13.38 21.28 5.85
CA THR A 285 13.88 22.43 6.62
C THR A 285 15.14 22.12 7.43
N VAL A 286 15.61 20.88 7.43
CA VAL A 286 16.75 20.40 8.24
C VAL A 286 17.99 20.27 7.36
N GLU A 287 19.12 20.79 7.81
CA GLU A 287 20.40 20.59 7.16
C GLU A 287 20.96 19.18 7.46
N PRO A 288 21.55 18.49 6.48
CA PRO A 288 22.10 17.15 6.68
C PRO A 288 23.35 17.19 7.55
N ASP A 289 23.52 16.19 8.39
CA ASP A 289 24.77 15.95 9.09
C ASP A 289 25.84 15.48 8.11
N ALA A 290 26.99 16.15 8.08
CA ALA A 290 28.05 15.90 7.11
C ALA A 290 28.72 14.52 7.26
N GLU A 291 28.85 14.02 8.51
CA GLU A 291 29.47 12.71 8.78
C GLU A 291 28.54 11.58 8.37
N ALA A 292 27.25 11.71 8.71
CA ALA A 292 26.22 10.75 8.28
C ALA A 292 26.05 10.75 6.76
N ALA A 293 26.06 11.91 6.10
CA ALA A 293 26.00 11.99 4.65
C ALA A 293 27.21 11.30 3.98
N ALA A 294 28.41 11.51 4.51
CA ALA A 294 29.62 10.85 4.02
C ALA A 294 29.55 9.31 4.21
N TYR A 295 29.02 8.85 5.34
CA TYR A 295 28.83 7.42 5.57
C TYR A 295 27.82 6.81 4.59
N ILE A 296 26.67 7.44 4.40
CA ILE A 296 25.64 7.00 3.44
C ILE A 296 26.22 6.95 2.02
N GLN A 297 27.03 7.94 1.63
CA GLN A 297 27.69 7.97 0.32
C GLN A 297 28.56 6.73 0.09
N THR A 298 29.26 6.21 1.10
CA THR A 298 30.07 4.97 0.95
C THR A 298 29.21 3.74 0.63
N ILE A 299 27.94 3.76 1.01
CA ILE A 299 26.99 2.70 0.69
C ILE A 299 26.44 2.90 -0.72
N THR A 300 26.04 4.12 -1.07
CA THR A 300 25.42 4.43 -2.37
C THR A 300 26.39 4.28 -3.53
N ASP A 301 27.68 4.57 -3.34
CA ASP A 301 28.73 4.39 -4.36
C ASP A 301 28.79 2.94 -4.90
N LYS A 302 28.31 1.96 -4.13
CA LYS A 302 28.33 0.55 -4.53
C LYS A 302 27.37 0.22 -5.67
N PHE A 303 26.31 1.02 -5.87
CA PHE A 303 25.26 0.76 -6.88
C PHE A 303 24.93 1.97 -7.78
N ASP A 304 25.57 3.11 -7.58
CA ASP A 304 25.32 4.36 -8.30
C ASP A 304 25.40 4.21 -9.82
N ALA A 305 26.38 3.48 -10.33
CA ALA A 305 26.56 3.29 -11.76
C ALA A 305 25.38 2.53 -12.40
N LEU A 306 24.87 1.50 -11.72
CA LEU A 306 23.72 0.73 -12.17
C LEU A 306 22.44 1.58 -12.09
N GLN A 307 22.24 2.27 -10.99
CA GLN A 307 21.06 3.12 -10.77
C GLN A 307 20.92 4.19 -11.86
N LYS A 308 22.01 4.81 -12.29
CA LYS A 308 22.05 5.90 -13.28
C LYS A 308 22.05 5.42 -14.73
N GLN A 309 22.09 4.12 -14.98
CA GLN A 309 22.04 3.59 -16.35
C GLN A 309 20.71 3.96 -17.01
N VAL A 310 20.77 4.72 -18.10
CA VAL A 310 19.60 5.05 -18.92
C VAL A 310 19.16 3.81 -19.70
N VAL A 311 17.90 3.40 -19.52
CA VAL A 311 17.31 2.21 -20.17
C VAL A 311 16.27 2.58 -21.23
N ALA A 312 15.64 3.77 -21.12
CA ALA A 312 14.62 4.24 -22.05
C ALA A 312 14.42 5.75 -21.93
N LYS A 313 13.38 6.30 -22.58
CA LYS A 313 12.96 7.70 -22.47
C LYS A 313 11.45 7.82 -22.38
N THR A 314 10.96 8.95 -21.88
CA THR A 314 9.55 9.32 -21.96
C THR A 314 9.38 10.77 -22.37
N SER A 315 8.42 11.05 -23.27
CA SER A 315 8.01 12.41 -23.66
C SER A 315 6.88 12.96 -22.79
N VAL A 316 6.28 12.11 -21.97
CA VAL A 316 5.15 12.43 -21.09
C VAL A 316 5.46 12.09 -19.64
N GLU A 317 4.87 12.79 -18.70
CA GLU A 317 4.97 12.39 -17.29
C GLU A 317 4.13 11.13 -17.05
N LEU A 318 4.74 10.13 -16.42
CA LEU A 318 4.09 8.90 -16.03
C LEU A 318 3.86 8.94 -14.52
N THR A 319 2.60 8.96 -14.10
CA THR A 319 2.27 9.29 -12.71
C THR A 319 1.33 8.27 -12.07
N ILE A 320 1.50 8.09 -10.77
CA ILE A 320 0.58 7.36 -9.89
C ILE A 320 -0.49 8.30 -9.29
N ASN A 321 -0.42 9.61 -9.60
CA ASN A 321 -1.28 10.63 -9.02
C ASN A 321 -2.41 11.02 -9.96
N GLY A 322 -3.51 11.48 -9.37
CA GLY A 322 -4.62 12.10 -10.10
C GLY A 322 -4.33 13.56 -10.47
N ALA A 323 -5.29 14.19 -11.14
CA ALA A 323 -5.19 15.60 -11.56
C ALA A 323 -5.10 16.59 -10.39
N ASP A 324 -5.49 16.17 -9.17
CA ASP A 324 -5.38 16.94 -7.94
C ASP A 324 -4.00 16.80 -7.27
N GLY A 325 -3.08 16.04 -7.87
CA GLY A 325 -1.74 15.77 -7.37
C GLY A 325 -1.68 14.72 -6.24
N LYS A 326 -2.81 14.14 -5.84
CA LYS A 326 -2.85 13.08 -4.83
C LYS A 326 -2.71 11.72 -5.49
N ARG A 327 -2.20 10.74 -4.71
CA ARG A 327 -2.10 9.36 -5.15
C ARG A 327 -3.47 8.83 -5.59
N ALA A 328 -3.55 8.34 -6.82
CA ALA A 328 -4.77 7.81 -7.42
C ALA A 328 -4.66 6.34 -7.84
N VAL A 329 -3.47 5.83 -8.05
CA VAL A 329 -3.24 4.45 -8.53
C VAL A 329 -3.88 3.37 -7.65
N ARG A 330 -4.26 3.70 -6.42
CA ARG A 330 -4.91 2.81 -5.44
C ARG A 330 -6.44 2.96 -5.36
N ASN A 331 -7.04 3.84 -6.16
CA ASN A 331 -8.50 4.02 -6.22
C ASN A 331 -9.01 4.52 -7.56
N ALA A 332 -8.12 4.81 -8.53
CA ALA A 332 -8.48 5.24 -9.87
C ALA A 332 -7.44 4.75 -10.90
N GLU A 333 -7.79 4.86 -12.17
CA GLU A 333 -6.89 4.60 -13.29
C GLU A 333 -5.79 5.67 -13.37
N THR A 334 -4.56 5.25 -13.68
CA THR A 334 -3.43 6.15 -13.92
C THR A 334 -2.68 5.75 -15.18
N ASN A 335 -2.07 6.71 -15.87
CA ASN A 335 -1.32 6.43 -17.10
C ASN A 335 -0.11 5.52 -16.88
N LEU A 336 0.55 5.60 -15.72
CA LEU A 336 1.62 4.68 -15.36
C LEU A 336 1.08 3.27 -15.05
N GLY A 337 -0.09 3.18 -14.39
CA GLY A 337 -0.78 1.91 -14.18
C GLY A 337 -1.16 1.23 -15.49
N ASP A 338 -1.64 2.00 -16.47
CA ASP A 338 -1.94 1.51 -17.82
C ASP A 338 -0.69 0.98 -18.52
N LEU A 339 0.42 1.72 -18.47
CA LEU A 339 1.71 1.30 -19.05
C LEU A 339 2.20 -0.01 -18.41
N CYS A 340 2.13 -0.12 -17.09
CA CYS A 340 2.54 -1.34 -16.38
C CYS A 340 1.64 -2.55 -16.77
N ALA A 341 0.32 -2.37 -16.79
CA ALA A 341 -0.60 -3.44 -17.15
C ALA A 341 -0.44 -3.89 -18.62
N ASP A 342 -0.21 -2.94 -19.55
CA ASP A 342 0.08 -3.25 -20.95
C ASP A 342 1.37 -4.04 -21.09
N ALA A 343 2.40 -3.71 -20.31
CA ALA A 343 3.68 -4.42 -20.32
C ALA A 343 3.49 -5.92 -20.02
N TYR A 344 2.76 -6.25 -18.97
CA TYR A 344 2.45 -7.65 -18.64
C TYR A 344 1.64 -8.33 -19.73
N ARG A 345 0.53 -7.69 -20.17
CA ARG A 345 -0.36 -8.29 -21.16
C ARG A 345 0.35 -8.60 -22.48
N ILE A 346 1.07 -7.63 -23.00
CA ILE A 346 1.69 -7.72 -24.33
C ILE A 346 2.88 -8.68 -24.33
N LEU A 347 3.77 -8.60 -23.32
CA LEU A 347 4.95 -9.47 -23.27
C LEU A 347 4.59 -10.94 -22.99
N LEU A 348 3.55 -11.22 -22.21
CA LEU A 348 3.15 -12.59 -21.93
C LEU A 348 2.17 -13.13 -22.97
N GLY A 349 1.58 -12.28 -23.82
CA GLY A 349 0.60 -12.66 -24.86
C GLY A 349 -0.74 -13.07 -24.26
N ALA A 350 -1.23 -12.30 -23.26
CA ALA A 350 -2.46 -12.59 -22.54
C ALA A 350 -3.68 -11.85 -23.13
N ASP A 351 -4.89 -12.37 -22.87
CA ASP A 351 -6.14 -11.66 -23.16
C ASP A 351 -6.25 -10.40 -22.30
N ILE A 352 -5.92 -10.54 -21.02
CA ILE A 352 -5.98 -9.45 -20.01
C ILE A 352 -4.73 -9.46 -19.13
N ALA A 353 -4.48 -8.30 -18.49
CA ALA A 353 -3.51 -8.23 -17.40
C ALA A 353 -4.04 -7.37 -16.25
N PHE A 354 -3.58 -7.72 -15.04
CA PHE A 354 -3.79 -6.98 -13.81
C PHE A 354 -2.45 -6.56 -13.20
N VAL A 355 -2.41 -5.34 -12.67
CA VAL A 355 -1.34 -4.88 -11.79
C VAL A 355 -2.00 -4.19 -10.59
N ASN A 356 -1.67 -4.63 -9.39
CA ASN A 356 -2.21 -4.01 -8.19
C ASN A 356 -1.60 -2.62 -7.97
N GLY A 357 -2.41 -1.65 -7.57
CA GLY A 357 -1.97 -0.26 -7.36
C GLY A 357 -0.87 -0.13 -6.29
N GLY A 358 -0.84 -1.08 -5.33
CA GLY A 358 0.23 -1.20 -4.36
C GLY A 358 1.57 -1.61 -4.95
N GLY A 359 1.58 -2.24 -6.13
CA GLY A 359 2.77 -2.66 -6.87
C GLY A 359 3.41 -1.56 -7.73
N VAL A 360 2.74 -0.39 -7.88
CA VAL A 360 3.23 0.76 -8.65
C VAL A 360 3.55 1.90 -7.69
N ARG A 361 4.83 2.10 -7.38
CA ARG A 361 5.28 2.81 -6.17
C ARG A 361 5.76 4.25 -6.37
N ASP A 362 6.15 4.66 -7.57
CA ASP A 362 6.71 5.99 -7.82
C ASP A 362 6.38 6.48 -9.23
N ASN A 363 6.57 7.78 -9.48
CA ASN A 363 6.37 8.43 -10.76
C ASN A 363 7.64 8.37 -11.62
N ILE A 364 7.49 8.50 -12.95
CA ILE A 364 8.61 8.72 -13.87
C ILE A 364 8.43 10.08 -14.55
N LYS A 365 9.41 10.97 -14.40
CA LYS A 365 9.41 12.32 -15.01
C LYS A 365 9.76 12.26 -16.49
N VAL A 366 9.34 13.30 -17.23
CA VAL A 366 9.73 13.49 -18.64
C VAL A 366 11.25 13.52 -18.78
N GLY A 367 11.78 12.81 -19.76
CA GLY A 367 13.22 12.74 -20.05
C GLY A 367 13.76 11.32 -20.16
N ASP A 368 15.00 11.15 -19.73
CA ASP A 368 15.64 9.83 -19.64
C ASP A 368 14.99 9.01 -18.51
N ILE A 369 14.74 7.74 -18.78
CA ILE A 369 14.32 6.74 -17.79
C ILE A 369 15.53 5.93 -17.39
N THR A 370 15.92 5.97 -16.13
CA THR A 370 17.03 5.18 -15.61
C THR A 370 16.57 3.84 -15.07
N TYR A 371 17.50 2.90 -14.90
CA TYR A 371 17.24 1.63 -14.23
C TYR A 371 16.69 1.85 -12.81
N GLY A 372 17.23 2.86 -12.11
CA GLY A 372 16.77 3.26 -10.79
C GLY A 372 15.31 3.74 -10.79
N ASP A 373 14.87 4.49 -11.80
CA ASP A 373 13.48 4.93 -11.90
C ASP A 373 12.53 3.73 -12.07
N ILE A 374 12.90 2.75 -12.88
CA ILE A 374 12.09 1.53 -13.06
C ILE A 374 12.01 0.72 -11.76
N ILE A 375 13.12 0.57 -11.03
CA ILE A 375 13.09 -0.14 -9.73
C ILE A 375 12.24 0.63 -8.70
N LYS A 376 12.25 1.97 -8.71
CA LYS A 376 11.36 2.74 -7.83
C LYS A 376 9.88 2.49 -8.14
N VAL A 377 9.53 2.25 -9.41
CA VAL A 377 8.17 1.87 -9.81
C VAL A 377 7.82 0.46 -9.33
N HIS A 378 8.71 -0.52 -9.57
CA HIS A 378 8.54 -1.94 -9.23
C HIS A 378 9.69 -2.45 -8.34
N PRO A 379 9.66 -2.18 -7.02
CA PRO A 379 10.80 -2.50 -6.15
C PRO A 379 10.77 -3.91 -5.53
N PHE A 380 9.73 -4.70 -5.81
CA PHE A 380 9.49 -5.96 -5.09
C PHE A 380 10.25 -7.15 -5.68
N GLY A 381 10.64 -7.07 -6.96
CA GLY A 381 11.28 -8.19 -7.65
C GLY A 381 10.33 -9.37 -7.88
N ASN A 382 9.05 -9.10 -8.04
CA ASN A 382 8.06 -10.13 -8.36
C ASN A 382 8.30 -10.74 -9.74
N GLU A 383 7.98 -12.01 -9.90
CA GLU A 383 8.14 -12.72 -11.15
C GLU A 383 6.84 -12.73 -11.97
N ALA A 384 6.94 -12.34 -13.24
CA ALA A 384 5.81 -12.38 -14.17
C ALA A 384 5.35 -13.81 -14.44
N CYS A 385 4.05 -14.02 -14.39
CA CYS A 385 3.42 -15.30 -14.73
C CYS A 385 2.12 -15.11 -15.52
N LEU A 386 1.72 -16.18 -16.21
CA LEU A 386 0.50 -16.27 -17.01
C LEU A 386 -0.34 -17.44 -16.52
N VAL A 387 -1.60 -17.20 -16.25
CA VAL A 387 -2.56 -18.20 -15.79
C VAL A 387 -3.81 -18.22 -16.67
N GLU A 388 -4.55 -19.33 -16.61
CA GLU A 388 -5.91 -19.44 -17.13
C GLU A 388 -6.89 -19.28 -15.98
N VAL A 389 -7.85 -18.36 -16.14
CA VAL A 389 -8.87 -18.03 -15.13
C VAL A 389 -10.26 -18.01 -15.76
N THR A 390 -11.29 -18.22 -14.95
CA THR A 390 -12.69 -18.08 -15.39
C THR A 390 -13.11 -16.60 -15.40
N GLY A 391 -14.11 -16.28 -16.22
CA GLY A 391 -14.71 -14.95 -16.19
C GLY A 391 -15.31 -14.59 -14.82
N GLN A 392 -15.75 -15.60 -14.04
CA GLN A 392 -16.22 -15.36 -12.67
C GLN A 392 -15.07 -14.91 -11.76
N GLN A 393 -13.89 -15.54 -11.83
CA GLN A 393 -12.71 -15.12 -11.07
C GLN A 393 -12.26 -13.69 -11.45
N ILE A 394 -12.36 -13.32 -12.73
CA ILE A 394 -12.09 -11.95 -13.19
C ILE A 394 -13.08 -10.97 -12.53
N LYS A 395 -14.37 -11.27 -12.56
CA LYS A 395 -15.41 -10.41 -11.98
C LYS A 395 -15.22 -10.25 -10.47
N ASP A 396 -14.93 -11.35 -9.77
CA ASP A 396 -14.69 -11.35 -8.32
C ASP A 396 -13.42 -10.55 -7.96
N ALA A 397 -12.38 -10.64 -8.78
CA ALA A 397 -11.15 -9.88 -8.59
C ALA A 397 -11.38 -8.37 -8.77
N LEU A 398 -12.11 -7.95 -9.80
CA LEU A 398 -12.47 -6.53 -10.00
C LEU A 398 -13.32 -6.00 -8.84
N GLU A 399 -14.24 -6.81 -8.30
CA GLU A 399 -15.07 -6.47 -7.13
C GLU A 399 -14.20 -6.31 -5.87
N LEU A 400 -13.29 -7.27 -5.61
CA LEU A 400 -12.36 -7.17 -4.48
C LEU A 400 -11.46 -5.92 -4.60
N GLY A 401 -10.88 -5.69 -5.79
CA GLY A 401 -9.97 -4.55 -6.03
C GLY A 401 -10.66 -3.20 -5.82
N SER A 402 -11.95 -3.11 -6.12
CA SER A 402 -12.75 -1.88 -5.94
C SER A 402 -13.45 -1.77 -4.59
N ALA A 403 -13.31 -2.76 -3.71
CA ALA A 403 -14.09 -2.85 -2.47
C ALA A 403 -13.93 -1.64 -1.54
N ALA A 404 -12.73 -1.07 -1.46
CA ALA A 404 -12.43 0.09 -0.62
C ALA A 404 -12.84 1.44 -1.23
N TYR A 405 -13.19 1.49 -2.52
CA TYR A 405 -13.53 2.76 -3.17
C TYR A 405 -14.68 3.51 -2.43
N PRO A 406 -14.57 4.83 -2.17
CA PRO A 406 -13.58 5.80 -2.68
C PRO A 406 -12.24 5.82 -1.94
N GLY A 407 -12.08 5.07 -0.83
CA GLY A 407 -10.81 4.91 -0.13
C GLY A 407 -9.76 4.23 -1.00
N GLU A 408 -8.50 4.32 -0.59
CA GLU A 408 -7.37 3.69 -1.26
C GLU A 408 -7.26 2.21 -0.87
N SER A 409 -6.82 1.36 -1.81
CA SER A 409 -6.42 -0.03 -1.56
C SER A 409 -5.19 -0.41 -2.38
N GLY A 410 -4.20 -1.02 -1.75
CA GLY A 410 -3.06 -1.61 -2.47
C GLY A 410 -3.50 -2.62 -3.52
N GLY A 411 -4.58 -3.35 -3.24
CA GLY A 411 -5.18 -4.31 -4.16
C GLY A 411 -6.02 -3.71 -5.30
N PHE A 412 -6.21 -2.38 -5.40
CA PHE A 412 -6.91 -1.80 -6.53
C PHE A 412 -6.22 -2.13 -7.85
N LEU A 413 -6.98 -2.60 -8.85
CA LEU A 413 -6.41 -3.14 -10.08
C LEU A 413 -6.28 -2.08 -11.17
N GLN A 414 -5.06 -1.89 -11.65
CA GLN A 414 -4.78 -1.29 -12.95
C GLN A 414 -4.89 -2.40 -14.00
N VAL A 415 -5.56 -2.16 -15.12
CA VAL A 415 -5.99 -3.23 -16.02
C VAL A 415 -5.53 -3.02 -17.46
N SER A 416 -5.34 -4.11 -18.21
CA SER A 416 -5.11 -4.10 -19.65
C SER A 416 -5.92 -5.20 -20.33
N GLY A 417 -6.39 -4.94 -21.57
CA GLY A 417 -7.21 -5.86 -22.35
C GLY A 417 -8.67 -5.92 -21.92
N LEU A 418 -9.05 -5.18 -20.88
CA LEU A 418 -10.45 -5.05 -20.45
C LEU A 418 -10.80 -3.61 -20.03
N THR A 419 -12.10 -3.32 -20.00
CA THR A 419 -12.67 -2.11 -19.40
C THR A 419 -13.79 -2.49 -18.45
N TYR A 420 -14.05 -1.66 -17.44
CA TYR A 420 -15.14 -1.89 -16.49
C TYR A 420 -15.62 -0.60 -15.82
N THR A 421 -16.79 -0.68 -15.18
CA THR A 421 -17.40 0.42 -14.43
C THR A 421 -17.45 0.08 -12.94
N ILE A 422 -17.06 1.02 -12.08
CA ILE A 422 -17.29 1.00 -10.63
C ILE A 422 -18.50 1.88 -10.34
N ASN A 423 -19.58 1.31 -9.80
CA ASN A 423 -20.74 2.05 -9.31
C ASN A 423 -20.49 2.46 -7.86
N ALA A 424 -20.06 3.68 -7.63
CA ALA A 424 -19.61 4.16 -6.33
C ALA A 424 -20.72 4.18 -5.26
N ASP A 425 -21.97 4.29 -5.68
CA ASP A 425 -23.15 4.32 -4.80
C ASP A 425 -23.58 2.91 -4.33
N ILE A 426 -23.01 1.84 -4.89
CA ILE A 426 -23.24 0.47 -4.44
C ILE A 426 -22.19 0.13 -3.37
N PRO A 427 -22.60 -0.14 -2.12
CA PRO A 427 -21.67 -0.58 -1.10
C PRO A 427 -20.99 -1.89 -1.48
N SER A 428 -19.74 -2.09 -1.08
CA SER A 428 -19.07 -3.37 -1.27
C SER A 428 -19.78 -4.47 -0.49
N SER A 429 -19.98 -5.62 -1.15
CA SER A 429 -20.50 -6.86 -0.55
C SER A 429 -19.45 -7.97 -0.51
N VAL A 430 -18.17 -7.63 -0.60
CA VAL A 430 -17.05 -8.55 -0.47
C VAL A 430 -16.96 -9.05 0.97
N VAL A 431 -16.89 -10.37 1.11
CA VAL A 431 -16.64 -11.06 2.39
C VAL A 431 -15.21 -11.56 2.39
N LYS A 432 -14.46 -11.24 3.44
CA LYS A 432 -13.09 -11.69 3.68
C LYS A 432 -13.04 -12.58 4.93
N ASN A 433 -12.05 -13.45 5.03
CA ASN A 433 -11.76 -14.21 6.26
C ASN A 433 -10.90 -13.40 7.24
N ASP A 434 -10.55 -14.02 8.39
CA ASP A 434 -9.73 -13.41 9.44
C ASP A 434 -8.28 -13.05 8.99
N LYS A 435 -7.88 -13.44 7.79
CA LYS A 435 -6.58 -13.10 7.19
C LYS A 435 -6.70 -12.08 6.06
N SER A 436 -7.85 -11.42 5.93
CA SER A 436 -8.18 -10.49 4.83
C SER A 436 -8.22 -11.14 3.44
N GLU A 437 -8.27 -12.46 3.34
CA GLU A 437 -8.39 -13.18 2.08
C GLU A 437 -9.85 -13.19 1.60
N PHE A 438 -10.05 -13.05 0.29
CA PHE A 438 -11.36 -13.11 -0.34
C PHE A 438 -12.05 -14.46 -0.10
N VAL A 439 -13.33 -14.42 0.29
CA VAL A 439 -14.17 -15.61 0.44
C VAL A 439 -15.25 -15.64 -0.63
N LYS A 440 -16.03 -14.58 -0.77
CA LYS A 440 -17.15 -14.46 -1.73
C LYS A 440 -17.61 -13.01 -1.85
N VAL A 441 -18.48 -12.78 -2.82
CA VAL A 441 -19.36 -11.62 -2.86
C VAL A 441 -20.74 -12.02 -2.32
N ASP A 442 -21.24 -11.36 -1.28
CA ASP A 442 -22.51 -11.71 -0.59
C ASP A 442 -23.56 -10.60 -0.78
N GLY A 443 -23.82 -10.26 -2.03
CA GLY A 443 -24.77 -9.20 -2.39
C GLY A 443 -24.62 -8.71 -3.81
N ALA A 444 -24.93 -7.44 -4.03
CA ALA A 444 -24.79 -6.81 -5.34
C ALA A 444 -23.30 -6.52 -5.65
N TYR A 445 -22.89 -6.78 -6.86
CA TYR A 445 -21.59 -6.33 -7.37
C TYR A 445 -21.65 -4.83 -7.64
N ARG A 446 -20.63 -4.09 -7.23
CA ARG A 446 -20.44 -2.69 -7.61
C ARG A 446 -19.77 -2.54 -8.98
N VAL A 447 -19.08 -3.59 -9.45
CA VAL A 447 -18.49 -3.61 -10.79
C VAL A 447 -19.52 -4.04 -11.83
N SER A 448 -19.57 -3.31 -12.95
CA SER A 448 -20.46 -3.60 -14.07
C SER A 448 -19.79 -3.28 -15.41
N ASP A 449 -20.49 -3.51 -16.50
CA ASP A 449 -20.07 -3.18 -17.87
C ASP A 449 -18.66 -3.70 -18.20
N ILE A 450 -18.33 -4.90 -17.71
CA ILE A 450 -17.01 -5.51 -17.90
C ILE A 450 -16.92 -6.01 -19.33
N MET A 451 -15.95 -5.45 -20.10
CA MET A 451 -15.70 -5.80 -21.49
C MET A 451 -14.28 -6.35 -21.62
N VAL A 452 -14.09 -7.49 -22.24
CA VAL A 452 -12.79 -8.10 -22.57
C VAL A 452 -12.62 -8.14 -24.08
N GLY A 453 -11.57 -7.50 -24.60
CA GLY A 453 -11.36 -7.39 -26.05
C GLY A 453 -12.56 -6.77 -26.77
N GLY A 454 -13.27 -5.83 -26.14
CA GLY A 454 -14.47 -5.17 -26.67
C GLY A 454 -15.75 -6.01 -26.67
N GLN A 455 -15.73 -7.21 -26.04
CA GLN A 455 -16.92 -8.05 -25.87
C GLN A 455 -17.32 -8.14 -24.39
N PRO A 456 -18.62 -8.25 -24.07
CA PRO A 456 -19.05 -8.45 -22.69
C PRO A 456 -18.36 -9.68 -22.07
N LEU A 457 -17.94 -9.54 -20.80
CA LEU A 457 -17.34 -10.66 -20.05
C LEU A 457 -18.34 -11.82 -19.95
N ASP A 458 -17.93 -13.00 -20.42
CA ASP A 458 -18.66 -14.25 -20.18
C ASP A 458 -18.07 -14.93 -18.93
N VAL A 459 -18.84 -14.95 -17.85
CA VAL A 459 -18.39 -15.49 -16.55
C VAL A 459 -18.09 -17.00 -16.61
N SER A 460 -18.63 -17.71 -17.59
CA SER A 460 -18.43 -19.14 -17.78
C SER A 460 -17.23 -19.51 -18.66
N LYS A 461 -16.72 -18.54 -19.40
CA LYS A 461 -15.57 -18.70 -20.30
C LYS A 461 -14.26 -18.59 -19.53
N THR A 462 -13.20 -19.22 -20.03
CA THR A 462 -11.83 -19.03 -19.56
C THR A 462 -11.10 -17.98 -20.39
N TYR A 463 -10.21 -17.25 -19.71
CA TYR A 463 -9.36 -16.20 -20.26
C TYR A 463 -7.93 -16.39 -19.77
N THR A 464 -6.95 -15.94 -20.54
CA THR A 464 -5.58 -15.85 -20.09
C THR A 464 -5.34 -14.53 -19.36
N LEU A 465 -4.80 -14.62 -18.14
CA LEU A 465 -4.48 -13.48 -17.29
C LEU A 465 -2.98 -13.41 -17.01
N ALA A 466 -2.37 -12.27 -17.33
CA ALA A 466 -0.99 -11.96 -16.99
C ALA A 466 -0.92 -11.06 -15.74
N SER A 467 0.00 -11.36 -14.86
CA SER A 467 0.41 -10.52 -13.73
C SER A 467 1.69 -11.11 -13.12
N HIS A 468 1.93 -10.83 -11.85
CA HIS A 468 3.07 -11.36 -11.10
C HIS A 468 2.66 -12.44 -10.08
N ASN A 469 3.66 -13.22 -9.66
CA ASN A 469 3.52 -14.35 -8.73
C ASN A 469 2.87 -13.96 -7.38
N TYR A 470 3.19 -12.80 -6.83
CA TYR A 470 2.56 -12.29 -5.60
C TYR A 470 1.02 -12.35 -5.67
N MET A 471 0.42 -11.88 -6.77
CA MET A 471 -1.04 -11.88 -6.92
C MET A 471 -1.58 -13.23 -7.40
N LEU A 472 -1.01 -13.79 -8.49
CA LEU A 472 -1.62 -14.93 -9.19
C LEU A 472 -1.29 -16.29 -8.58
N LYS A 473 -0.17 -16.42 -7.84
CA LYS A 473 0.24 -17.68 -7.23
C LYS A 473 0.08 -17.71 -5.71
N GLN A 474 0.23 -16.54 -5.07
CA GLN A 474 0.35 -16.44 -3.63
C GLN A 474 -0.86 -15.79 -2.96
N GLY A 475 -1.82 -15.25 -3.75
CA GLY A 475 -3.03 -14.63 -3.24
C GLY A 475 -2.79 -13.30 -2.53
N GLY A 476 -1.69 -12.61 -2.84
CA GLY A 476 -1.36 -11.29 -2.29
C GLY A 476 -2.49 -10.28 -2.49
N ASP A 477 -2.60 -9.26 -1.64
CA ASP A 477 -3.72 -8.33 -1.53
C ASP A 477 -5.09 -9.02 -1.31
N GLY A 478 -5.06 -10.28 -0.85
CA GLY A 478 -6.26 -11.07 -0.56
C GLY A 478 -6.91 -11.73 -1.77
N TYR A 479 -6.25 -11.78 -2.92
CA TYR A 479 -6.73 -12.41 -4.17
C TYR A 479 -6.71 -13.94 -4.11
N ALA A 480 -7.29 -14.54 -3.07
CA ALA A 480 -7.32 -15.99 -2.84
C ALA A 480 -7.97 -16.77 -3.99
N MET A 481 -8.84 -16.12 -4.80
CA MET A 481 -9.40 -16.77 -5.99
C MET A 481 -8.35 -17.13 -7.05
N PHE A 482 -7.14 -16.55 -6.99
CA PHE A 482 -6.07 -16.84 -7.94
C PHE A 482 -5.08 -17.88 -7.44
N GLY A 483 -4.83 -18.10 -6.18
CA GLY A 483 -3.83 -19.01 -5.62
C GLY A 483 -3.56 -20.26 -6.44
N THR A 484 -2.39 -20.84 -6.31
CA THR A 484 -1.86 -21.93 -7.17
C THR A 484 -2.84 -23.10 -7.38
N ASP A 485 -3.68 -23.39 -6.38
CA ASP A 485 -4.68 -24.46 -6.45
C ASP A 485 -5.96 -24.05 -7.19
N ASN A 486 -6.15 -22.75 -7.45
CA ASN A 486 -7.39 -22.20 -8.01
C ASN A 486 -7.26 -21.76 -9.47
N VAL A 487 -6.05 -21.73 -10.02
CA VAL A 487 -5.78 -21.31 -11.39
C VAL A 487 -4.88 -22.33 -12.10
N LYS A 488 -4.98 -22.37 -13.42
CA LYS A 488 -4.05 -23.19 -14.23
C LYS A 488 -2.88 -22.34 -14.69
N LEU A 489 -1.69 -22.61 -14.16
CA LEU A 489 -0.47 -21.94 -14.53
C LEU A 489 -0.05 -22.32 -15.97
N LEU A 490 0.14 -21.32 -16.83
CA LEU A 490 0.55 -21.48 -18.23
C LEU A 490 2.02 -21.11 -18.45
N LYS A 491 2.50 -20.04 -17.79
CA LYS A 491 3.90 -19.61 -17.80
C LYS A 491 4.27 -19.17 -16.39
N ASP A 492 5.46 -19.50 -15.92
CA ASP A 492 5.97 -19.21 -14.58
C ASP A 492 7.36 -18.59 -14.64
N GLY A 493 7.66 -17.64 -13.74
CA GLY A 493 9.00 -17.07 -13.59
C GLY A 493 9.59 -16.50 -14.88
N VAL A 494 8.75 -15.90 -15.76
CA VAL A 494 9.18 -15.48 -17.11
C VAL A 494 10.27 -14.42 -17.04
N MET A 495 10.10 -13.43 -16.17
CA MET A 495 11.07 -12.37 -15.84
C MET A 495 10.58 -11.58 -14.63
N ILE A 496 11.46 -10.82 -13.99
CA ILE A 496 11.10 -9.96 -12.87
C ILE A 496 10.34 -8.70 -13.36
N ASP A 497 9.49 -8.15 -12.50
CA ASP A 497 8.55 -7.06 -12.80
C ASP A 497 9.21 -5.81 -13.42
N ASN A 498 10.35 -5.38 -12.88
CA ASN A 498 11.08 -4.25 -13.44
C ASN A 498 11.60 -4.56 -14.87
N GLN A 499 12.03 -5.78 -15.16
CA GLN A 499 12.46 -6.18 -16.50
C GLN A 499 11.29 -6.29 -17.47
N VAL A 500 10.07 -6.66 -16.99
CA VAL A 500 8.84 -6.61 -17.80
C VAL A 500 8.63 -5.21 -18.35
N LEU A 501 8.69 -4.18 -17.49
CA LEU A 501 8.48 -2.80 -17.89
C LEU A 501 9.57 -2.31 -18.85
N ILE A 502 10.85 -2.59 -18.56
CA ILE A 502 11.98 -2.22 -19.45
C ILE A 502 11.79 -2.87 -20.83
N ASN A 503 11.56 -4.17 -20.88
CA ASN A 503 11.44 -4.90 -22.15
C ASN A 503 10.27 -4.41 -22.99
N TYR A 504 9.14 -4.08 -22.37
CA TYR A 504 8.00 -3.51 -23.06
C TYR A 504 8.34 -2.15 -23.69
N ILE A 505 8.95 -1.24 -22.92
CA ILE A 505 9.32 0.08 -23.44
C ILE A 505 10.35 -0.05 -24.57
N VAL A 506 11.38 -0.86 -24.39
CA VAL A 506 12.46 -0.99 -25.38
C VAL A 506 11.98 -1.71 -26.64
N ASN A 507 11.31 -2.87 -26.50
CA ASN A 507 11.05 -3.75 -27.64
C ASN A 507 9.72 -3.43 -28.34
N ASN A 508 8.70 -2.95 -27.61
CA ASN A 508 7.37 -2.71 -28.16
C ASN A 508 7.11 -1.22 -28.43
N LEU A 509 7.70 -0.31 -27.63
CA LEU A 509 7.56 1.13 -27.84
C LEU A 509 8.79 1.79 -28.50
N GLY A 510 9.80 1.00 -28.90
CA GLY A 510 11.01 1.50 -29.57
C GLY A 510 11.90 2.34 -28.65
N GLY A 511 11.85 2.13 -27.33
CA GLY A 511 12.66 2.81 -26.32
C GLY A 511 12.11 4.16 -25.86
N VAL A 512 10.92 4.57 -26.33
CA VAL A 512 10.33 5.86 -25.96
C VAL A 512 8.85 5.69 -25.62
N VAL A 513 8.47 6.07 -24.40
CA VAL A 513 7.06 6.22 -24.02
C VAL A 513 6.57 7.58 -24.54
N GLY A 514 5.55 7.54 -25.39
CA GLY A 514 5.02 8.72 -26.10
C GLY A 514 3.64 9.14 -25.62
N GLU A 515 3.00 9.98 -26.44
CA GLU A 515 1.67 10.59 -26.19
C GLU A 515 0.54 9.59 -25.93
N GLN A 516 0.69 8.33 -26.35
CA GLN A 516 -0.28 7.28 -26.06
C GLN A 516 -0.47 7.03 -24.54
N TYR A 517 0.48 7.49 -23.70
CA TYR A 517 0.39 7.43 -22.24
C TYR A 517 0.39 8.83 -21.61
N ALA A 518 -0.01 9.88 -22.32
CA ALA A 518 -0.11 11.23 -21.76
C ALA A 518 -1.21 11.38 -20.69
N ALA A 519 -2.22 10.49 -20.74
CA ALA A 519 -3.34 10.46 -19.80
C ALA A 519 -3.81 9.01 -19.59
N PRO A 520 -4.61 8.74 -18.53
CA PRO A 520 -5.34 7.48 -18.39
C PRO A 520 -6.20 7.16 -19.62
N GLN A 521 -6.32 5.89 -19.97
CA GLN A 521 -6.91 5.46 -21.24
C GLN A 521 -8.42 5.21 -21.18
N GLY A 522 -9.06 5.45 -20.02
CA GLY A 522 -10.50 5.31 -19.83
C GLY A 522 -10.93 3.84 -19.69
N ARG A 523 -10.06 3.00 -19.16
CA ARG A 523 -10.35 1.57 -18.91
C ARG A 523 -11.22 1.36 -17.69
N ILE A 524 -11.15 2.28 -16.72
CA ILE A 524 -11.89 2.26 -15.47
C ILE A 524 -12.82 3.46 -15.38
N THR A 525 -14.12 3.22 -15.48
CA THR A 525 -15.14 4.26 -15.35
C THR A 525 -15.72 4.25 -13.94
N ILE A 526 -15.82 5.42 -13.31
CA ILE A 526 -16.45 5.56 -12.00
C ILE A 526 -17.78 6.28 -12.20
N LYS A 527 -18.89 5.63 -11.80
CA LYS A 527 -20.24 6.19 -11.82
C LYS A 527 -20.71 6.52 -10.40
N THR A 528 -21.32 7.72 -10.25
CA THR A 528 -22.07 8.13 -9.06
C THR A 528 -23.46 8.61 -9.48
N ALA A 529 -24.45 8.58 -8.59
CA ALA A 529 -25.78 9.13 -8.89
C ALA A 529 -25.74 10.61 -9.33
N ALA A 530 -24.72 11.35 -8.89
CA ALA A 530 -24.46 12.71 -9.34
C ALA A 530 -23.93 12.79 -10.79
N SER A 531 -23.32 11.71 -11.32
CA SER A 531 -22.84 11.65 -12.70
C SER A 531 -23.94 11.42 -13.72
N ASP A 532 -25.11 10.96 -13.28
CA ASP A 532 -26.30 10.81 -14.12
C ASP A 532 -27.10 12.13 -14.29
N VAL A 533 -26.69 13.20 -13.59
CA VAL A 533 -27.20 14.54 -13.83
C VAL A 533 -26.36 15.19 -14.94
N PRO A 534 -26.90 15.48 -16.12
CA PRO A 534 -26.16 16.12 -17.22
C PRO A 534 -25.60 17.47 -16.73
N THR A 535 -24.30 17.55 -16.47
CA THR A 535 -23.65 18.76 -15.93
C THR A 535 -22.96 19.62 -16.98
N ASN A 536 -23.18 19.40 -18.28
CA ASN A 536 -22.63 20.28 -19.31
C ASN A 536 -23.65 20.67 -20.37
N GLU A 537 -23.68 21.96 -20.70
CA GLU A 537 -24.43 22.47 -21.86
C GLU A 537 -23.97 21.84 -23.18
N SER A 538 -22.76 21.24 -23.24
CA SER A 538 -22.32 20.47 -24.41
C SER A 538 -23.11 19.16 -24.60
N ASP A 539 -23.62 18.54 -23.54
CA ASP A 539 -24.41 17.30 -23.64
C ASP A 539 -25.86 17.61 -24.12
N LYS A 540 -26.35 18.83 -23.85
CA LYS A 540 -27.62 19.31 -24.41
C LYS A 540 -27.57 19.53 -25.94
N VAL A 541 -26.39 19.76 -26.49
CA VAL A 541 -26.17 19.93 -27.93
C VAL A 541 -26.20 18.59 -28.66
N ILE A 542 -25.86 17.48 -27.98
CA ILE A 542 -25.86 16.12 -28.56
C ILE A 542 -27.29 15.55 -28.67
N ALA A 543 -28.19 15.90 -27.75
CA ALA A 543 -29.58 15.41 -27.75
C ALA A 543 -30.49 16.08 -28.79
N GLY A 544 -30.02 17.08 -29.54
CA GLY A 544 -30.82 17.88 -30.45
C GLY A 544 -30.35 17.94 -31.90
N ARG A 545 -29.35 17.13 -32.31
CA ARG A 545 -28.96 17.09 -33.73
C ARG A 545 -29.71 16.02 -34.48
N ASP A 546 -30.50 16.50 -35.41
CA ASP A 546 -31.06 15.74 -36.55
C ASP A 546 -29.86 15.23 -37.38
N THR A 547 -29.41 13.99 -37.11
CA THR A 547 -28.24 13.41 -37.76
C THR A 547 -28.65 12.72 -39.06
N THR A 548 -28.92 13.47 -40.07
CA THR A 548 -28.83 12.97 -41.46
C THR A 548 -27.38 12.94 -41.86
N VAL A 549 -26.70 11.83 -41.50
CA VAL A 549 -25.35 11.53 -42.00
C VAL A 549 -25.49 11.18 -43.46
N THR A 550 -24.90 11.99 -44.34
CA THR A 550 -24.92 11.77 -45.80
C THR A 550 -23.72 10.88 -46.18
N GLU A 551 -23.94 9.90 -47.01
CA GLU A 551 -22.84 9.07 -47.55
C GLU A 551 -21.81 9.95 -48.26
N GLY A 552 -20.52 9.79 -47.88
CA GLY A 552 -19.42 10.58 -48.42
C GLY A 552 -19.00 11.77 -47.57
N ASP A 553 -19.68 12.05 -46.44
CA ASP A 553 -19.17 12.99 -45.44
C ASP A 553 -17.83 12.52 -44.86
N THR A 554 -17.05 13.44 -44.34
CA THR A 554 -15.77 13.13 -43.71
C THR A 554 -15.79 13.54 -42.24
N TYR A 555 -15.08 12.74 -41.41
CA TYR A 555 -14.84 13.04 -40.01
C TYR A 555 -13.35 13.14 -39.75
N THR A 556 -12.90 14.24 -39.13
CA THR A 556 -11.50 14.38 -38.73
C THR A 556 -11.34 13.89 -37.28
N VAL A 557 -10.49 12.89 -37.08
CA VAL A 557 -10.21 12.30 -35.76
C VAL A 557 -9.58 13.35 -34.87
N VAL A 558 -10.12 13.49 -33.64
CA VAL A 558 -9.61 14.38 -32.60
C VAL A 558 -9.14 13.60 -31.38
N ALA A 559 -8.43 14.27 -30.49
CA ALA A 559 -7.94 13.64 -29.25
C ALA A 559 -9.10 13.02 -28.45
N GLY A 560 -8.91 11.76 -28.00
CA GLY A 560 -9.93 10.99 -27.28
C GLY A 560 -10.91 10.22 -28.15
N ASP A 561 -10.80 10.30 -29.49
CA ASP A 561 -11.63 9.52 -30.39
C ASP A 561 -11.14 8.06 -30.48
N CYS A 562 -12.12 7.15 -30.49
CA CYS A 562 -11.99 5.80 -31.02
C CYS A 562 -13.13 5.56 -32.03
N LEU A 563 -13.00 4.54 -32.88
CA LEU A 563 -14.03 4.29 -33.90
C LEU A 563 -15.42 4.08 -33.32
N TRP A 564 -15.54 3.49 -32.14
CA TRP A 564 -16.80 3.33 -31.42
C TRP A 564 -17.44 4.70 -31.07
N ASN A 565 -16.65 5.60 -30.48
CA ASN A 565 -17.11 6.92 -30.10
C ASN A 565 -17.48 7.77 -31.34
N ILE A 566 -16.71 7.66 -32.42
CA ILE A 566 -16.99 8.32 -33.69
C ILE A 566 -18.27 7.75 -34.28
N ALA A 567 -18.46 6.44 -34.32
CA ALA A 567 -19.68 5.80 -34.78
C ALA A 567 -20.89 6.24 -33.94
N TYR A 568 -20.72 6.35 -32.63
CA TYR A 568 -21.78 6.86 -31.74
C TYR A 568 -22.14 8.33 -32.06
N LYS A 569 -21.14 9.18 -32.25
CA LYS A 569 -21.33 10.60 -32.64
C LYS A 569 -22.06 10.74 -34.01
N LEU A 570 -21.73 9.87 -34.95
CA LEU A 570 -22.25 9.96 -36.33
C LEU A 570 -23.63 9.27 -36.52
N TYR A 571 -23.82 8.12 -35.86
CA TYR A 571 -24.96 7.24 -36.12
C TYR A 571 -25.89 7.07 -34.92
N GLY A 572 -25.55 7.60 -33.76
CA GLY A 572 -26.27 7.40 -32.50
C GLY A 572 -26.09 5.99 -31.90
N THR A 573 -25.16 5.20 -32.43
CA THR A 573 -24.81 3.88 -31.92
C THR A 573 -23.35 3.55 -32.21
N GLY A 574 -22.62 3.11 -31.23
CA GLY A 574 -21.22 2.69 -31.38
C GLY A 574 -21.06 1.39 -32.17
N THR A 575 -22.09 0.54 -32.24
CA THR A 575 -22.05 -0.77 -32.91
C THR A 575 -21.72 -0.71 -34.39
N LEU A 576 -21.86 0.46 -35.03
CA LEU A 576 -21.52 0.67 -36.44
C LEU A 576 -20.03 1.03 -36.66
N TYR A 577 -19.18 0.93 -35.66
CA TYR A 577 -17.75 1.20 -35.78
C TYR A 577 -17.06 0.31 -36.82
N THR A 578 -17.48 -0.95 -36.94
CA THR A 578 -16.97 -1.88 -37.97
C THR A 578 -17.25 -1.39 -39.38
N LYS A 579 -18.45 -0.84 -39.61
CA LYS A 579 -18.83 -0.26 -40.90
C LYS A 579 -17.95 0.96 -41.23
N LEU A 580 -17.64 1.78 -40.21
CA LEU A 580 -16.72 2.91 -40.35
C LEU A 580 -15.29 2.44 -40.65
N ALA A 581 -14.84 1.36 -40.00
CA ALA A 581 -13.52 0.75 -40.22
C ALA A 581 -13.39 0.18 -41.65
N GLU A 582 -14.40 -0.55 -42.11
CA GLU A 582 -14.47 -1.12 -43.48
C GLU A 582 -14.42 -0.02 -44.56
N ALA A 583 -15.21 1.01 -44.40
CA ALA A 583 -15.25 2.15 -45.37
C ALA A 583 -13.90 2.86 -45.48
N ASN A 584 -13.10 2.83 -44.42
CA ASN A 584 -11.77 3.46 -44.35
C ASN A 584 -10.62 2.46 -44.51
N LYS A 585 -10.89 1.17 -44.80
CA LYS A 585 -9.92 0.12 -45.01
C LYS A 585 -8.95 -0.05 -43.81
N LEU A 586 -9.46 0.12 -42.61
CA LEU A 586 -8.69 -0.05 -41.41
C LEU A 586 -8.60 -1.54 -41.07
N ALA A 587 -7.38 -2.03 -40.80
CA ALA A 587 -7.16 -3.41 -40.38
C ALA A 587 -7.33 -3.51 -38.85
N ASP A 588 -7.78 -4.66 -38.34
CA ASP A 588 -7.74 -4.98 -36.92
C ASP A 588 -6.30 -4.86 -36.41
N PRO A 589 -6.03 -4.12 -35.31
CA PRO A 589 -6.92 -3.62 -34.27
C PRO A 589 -7.53 -2.21 -34.49
N TYR A 590 -7.81 -1.80 -35.71
CA TYR A 590 -8.52 -0.56 -36.09
C TYR A 590 -7.89 0.73 -35.49
N ILE A 591 -6.58 0.88 -35.63
CA ILE A 591 -5.84 2.05 -35.12
C ILE A 591 -6.20 3.27 -35.98
N ILE A 592 -6.54 4.39 -35.31
CA ILE A 592 -6.76 5.70 -35.92
C ILE A 592 -5.86 6.74 -35.27
N TYR A 593 -5.53 7.80 -36.02
CA TYR A 593 -4.60 8.85 -35.58
C TYR A 593 -5.29 10.21 -35.54
N ILE A 594 -4.91 11.04 -34.57
CA ILE A 594 -5.39 12.44 -34.49
C ILE A 594 -5.06 13.16 -35.80
N GLY A 595 -6.08 13.85 -36.37
CA GLY A 595 -5.99 14.52 -37.67
C GLY A 595 -6.26 13.60 -38.86
N GLN A 596 -6.42 12.29 -38.69
CA GLN A 596 -6.83 11.37 -39.73
C GLN A 596 -8.25 11.71 -40.21
N ILE A 597 -8.46 11.77 -41.54
CA ILE A 597 -9.76 12.02 -42.14
C ILE A 597 -10.37 10.66 -42.46
N LEU A 598 -11.51 10.37 -41.85
CA LEU A 598 -12.31 9.17 -42.09
C LEU A 598 -13.47 9.50 -43.03
N THR A 599 -13.67 8.67 -44.04
CA THR A 599 -14.89 8.70 -44.87
C THR A 599 -16.05 8.09 -44.10
N VAL A 600 -17.16 8.78 -44.03
CA VAL A 600 -18.36 8.38 -43.29
C VAL A 600 -19.30 7.62 -44.22
N PRO A 601 -19.51 6.29 -44.06
CA PRO A 601 -20.49 5.56 -44.85
C PRO A 601 -21.92 5.89 -44.38
N ALA A 602 -22.90 5.68 -45.26
CA ALA A 602 -24.32 5.80 -44.89
C ALA A 602 -24.67 4.88 -43.70
N LYS A 603 -25.65 5.28 -42.87
CA LYS A 603 -26.10 4.52 -41.70
C LYS A 603 -26.62 3.12 -42.05
#